data_7374f188e3cb99cc8cbf57fa20f7e858
#
_entry.id   7374f188e3cb99cc8cbf57fa20f7e858
#
_cell.length_a   1.000
_cell.length_b   1.000
_cell.length_c   1.000
_cell.angle_alpha   90.00
_cell.angle_beta   90.00
_cell.angle_gamma   90.00
#
_symmetry.space_group_name_H-M   'P 1'
#
loop_
_entity.id
_entity.type
_entity.pdbx_description
1 polymer ?
#
loop_
_entity_poly.entity_id
_entity_poly.type
_entity_poly.pdbx_seq_one_letter_code
_entity_poly.pdbx_strand_id
1 'polypeptide(L)'
;MTEAPPARTAGRQALVFIFITVLLDMMALGMVAPVLPKLLSQFLSGDTQTTAAVYGLFLTVFALMQFFFSPTIGSLSDRFGRRPLILASNLGLGLNYVLMAWAPNLGWLFLGRVISGVTGASFGTASAYIADTTPPDERAHAFGLLGAAFGVGFVIGPALGGWLGEFSPKLPFWVAAGFSLANALYGMFVLPESLPRDRRSGFSWARANPIGALALLRGHPELFGLAGVVFLSNLAQTSLGAIVVLYVTHRYGWTPGRVGLTMALVGVALIIVQVGVVGRFVSRFGARLALITGLIFGAAGLVIAGFARTGEGFWAAIPILALWGISGAAAQAIMTRHVSAAEQGQLQGATASLVAIAELIGPAIFTLTFAYFVGPGQPPERAGAPFLLGAALLAVAAAWAFFATRPGRAKPPSPDA
;
A
#
# COMPACT_ATOMS: atom_id res chain seq x y z
N MET A 1 -9.31 41.30 -19.97
CA MET A 1 -7.99 40.64 -19.92
C MET A 1 -7.75 40.31 -18.44
N THR A 2 -8.04 39.11 -18.02
CA THR A 2 -7.77 38.63 -16.64
C THR A 2 -6.32 38.13 -16.63
N GLU A 3 -5.45 38.83 -15.91
CA GLU A 3 -4.07 38.40 -15.69
C GLU A 3 -4.03 37.00 -15.12
N ALA A 4 -3.26 36.11 -15.75
CA ALA A 4 -2.99 34.79 -15.20
C ALA A 4 -2.29 34.95 -13.85
N PRO A 5 -2.69 34.22 -12.79
CA PRO A 5 -2.07 34.30 -11.50
C PRO A 5 -0.56 33.95 -11.60
N PRO A 6 0.31 34.62 -10.83
CA PRO A 6 1.75 34.39 -10.88
C PRO A 6 2.07 32.92 -10.60
N ALA A 7 3.03 32.35 -11.34
CA ALA A 7 3.35 30.92 -11.37
C ALA A 7 3.54 30.24 -9.98
N ARG A 8 3.96 31.00 -8.94
CA ARG A 8 4.08 30.50 -7.56
C ARG A 8 2.75 30.22 -6.86
N THR A 9 1.69 31.00 -7.14
CA THR A 9 0.36 30.79 -6.56
C THR A 9 -0.35 29.60 -7.22
N ALA A 10 -0.19 29.40 -8.52
CA ALA A 10 -0.70 28.25 -9.23
C ALA A 10 -0.10 26.92 -8.72
N GLY A 11 1.22 26.89 -8.44
CA GLY A 11 1.88 25.70 -7.89
C GLY A 11 1.37 25.32 -6.49
N ARG A 12 1.14 26.30 -5.60
CA ARG A 12 0.64 26.04 -4.25
C ARG A 12 -0.82 25.52 -4.27
N GLN A 13 -1.65 26.06 -5.12
CA GLN A 13 -3.04 25.58 -5.27
C GLN A 13 -3.09 24.16 -5.81
N ALA A 14 -2.24 23.83 -6.78
CA ALA A 14 -2.11 22.49 -7.33
C ALA A 14 -1.63 21.48 -6.28
N LEU A 15 -0.65 21.82 -5.43
CA LEU A 15 -0.20 20.97 -4.33
C LEU A 15 -1.32 20.69 -3.32
N VAL A 16 -2.08 21.72 -2.94
CA VAL A 16 -3.23 21.54 -2.03
C VAL A 16 -4.28 20.63 -2.67
N PHE A 17 -4.56 20.80 -3.96
CA PHE A 17 -5.50 19.94 -4.66
C PHE A 17 -5.02 18.48 -4.66
N ILE A 18 -3.77 18.22 -5.04
CA ILE A 18 -3.23 16.85 -5.06
C ILE A 18 -3.21 16.22 -3.66
N PHE A 19 -2.87 17.01 -2.63
CA PHE A 19 -2.98 16.55 -1.24
C PHE A 19 -4.39 16.10 -0.89
N ILE A 20 -5.40 16.92 -1.19
CA ILE A 20 -6.83 16.59 -0.95
C ILE A 20 -7.22 15.35 -1.78
N THR A 21 -6.83 15.28 -3.03
CA THR A 21 -7.11 14.14 -3.91
C THR A 21 -6.58 12.84 -3.32
N VAL A 22 -5.30 12.80 -2.97
CA VAL A 22 -4.69 11.59 -2.39
C VAL A 22 -5.28 11.26 -1.04
N LEU A 23 -5.56 12.25 -0.20
CA LEU A 23 -6.23 12.05 1.08
C LEU A 23 -7.60 11.38 0.90
N LEU A 24 -8.44 11.92 0.01
CA LEU A 24 -9.78 11.37 -0.25
C LEU A 24 -9.72 9.98 -0.89
N ASP A 25 -8.78 9.74 -1.82
CA ASP A 25 -8.57 8.43 -2.45
C ASP A 25 -8.16 7.38 -1.40
N MET A 26 -7.23 7.72 -0.50
CA MET A 26 -6.80 6.82 0.56
C MET A 26 -7.88 6.60 1.62
N MET A 27 -8.66 7.62 1.94
CA MET A 27 -9.84 7.48 2.80
C MET A 27 -10.88 6.54 2.15
N ALA A 28 -11.20 6.73 0.88
CA ALA A 28 -12.16 5.90 0.16
C ALA A 28 -11.70 4.43 0.10
N LEU A 29 -10.44 4.18 -0.22
CA LEU A 29 -9.84 2.85 -0.20
C LEU A 29 -9.89 2.24 1.20
N GLY A 30 -9.49 3.01 2.21
CA GLY A 30 -9.47 2.58 3.62
C GLY A 30 -10.84 2.26 4.18
N MET A 31 -11.89 2.99 3.78
CA MET A 31 -13.27 2.74 4.24
C MET A 31 -13.80 1.37 3.82
N VAL A 32 -13.37 0.85 2.69
CA VAL A 32 -13.82 -0.46 2.17
C VAL A 32 -13.22 -1.62 2.95
N ALA A 33 -11.99 -1.48 3.44
CA ALA A 33 -11.24 -2.57 4.05
C ALA A 33 -11.96 -3.27 5.24
N PRO A 34 -12.52 -2.57 6.25
CA PRO A 34 -13.17 -3.21 7.40
C PRO A 34 -14.52 -3.84 7.08
N VAL A 35 -15.17 -3.49 5.96
CA VAL A 35 -16.54 -3.88 5.65
C VAL A 35 -16.63 -4.92 4.52
N LEU A 36 -15.65 -4.99 3.63
CA LEU A 36 -15.71 -5.88 2.47
C LEU A 36 -15.84 -7.36 2.86
N PRO A 37 -15.10 -7.92 3.85
CA PRO A 37 -15.30 -9.30 4.27
C PRO A 37 -16.69 -9.57 4.79
N LYS A 38 -17.28 -8.63 5.57
CA LYS A 38 -18.65 -8.74 6.07
C LYS A 38 -19.68 -8.72 4.93
N LEU A 39 -19.48 -7.87 3.92
CA LEU A 39 -20.34 -7.83 2.74
C LEU A 39 -20.26 -9.13 1.94
N LEU A 40 -19.06 -9.70 1.75
CA LEU A 40 -18.87 -10.99 1.08
C LEU A 40 -19.55 -12.12 1.85
N SER A 41 -19.39 -12.17 3.16
CA SER A 41 -20.02 -13.19 4.03
C SER A 41 -21.55 -13.20 3.91
N GLN A 42 -22.19 -12.03 3.71
CA GLN A 42 -23.65 -11.96 3.49
C GLN A 42 -24.08 -12.68 2.20
N PHE A 43 -23.27 -12.64 1.14
CA PHE A 43 -23.55 -13.37 -0.10
C PHE A 43 -23.16 -14.85 -0.06
N LEU A 44 -22.33 -15.26 0.92
CA LEU A 44 -21.80 -16.60 1.08
C LEU A 44 -22.43 -17.36 2.28
N SER A 45 -23.63 -16.94 2.69
CA SER A 45 -24.39 -17.58 3.78
C SER A 45 -23.61 -17.71 5.11
N GLY A 46 -22.65 -16.80 5.34
CA GLY A 46 -21.87 -16.74 6.57
C GLY A 46 -20.73 -17.77 6.69
N ASP A 47 -20.43 -18.55 5.65
CA ASP A 47 -19.31 -19.49 5.67
C ASP A 47 -17.98 -18.75 5.67
N THR A 48 -17.25 -18.85 6.79
CA THR A 48 -15.97 -18.16 7.01
C THR A 48 -14.88 -18.67 6.10
N GLN A 49 -14.81 -19.97 5.84
CA GLN A 49 -13.78 -20.58 4.99
C GLN A 49 -13.91 -20.09 3.55
N THR A 50 -15.09 -20.19 2.97
CA THR A 50 -15.36 -19.70 1.61
C THR A 50 -15.22 -18.19 1.53
N THR A 51 -15.66 -17.44 2.55
CA THR A 51 -15.49 -15.99 2.61
C THR A 51 -14.02 -15.60 2.56
N ALA A 52 -13.16 -16.30 3.29
CA ALA A 52 -11.72 -16.03 3.28
C ALA A 52 -11.07 -16.30 1.91
N ALA A 53 -11.41 -17.42 1.27
CA ALA A 53 -10.91 -17.76 -0.05
C ALA A 53 -11.38 -16.75 -1.12
N VAL A 54 -12.67 -16.37 -1.12
CA VAL A 54 -13.22 -15.37 -2.04
C VAL A 54 -12.63 -13.99 -1.77
N TYR A 55 -12.47 -13.60 -0.52
CA TYR A 55 -11.81 -12.33 -0.17
C TYR A 55 -10.38 -12.27 -0.68
N GLY A 56 -9.62 -13.35 -0.55
CA GLY A 56 -8.28 -13.48 -1.12
C GLY A 56 -8.28 -13.31 -2.64
N LEU A 57 -9.23 -13.92 -3.35
CA LEU A 57 -9.41 -13.75 -4.79
C LEU A 57 -9.67 -12.27 -5.14
N PHE A 58 -10.52 -11.58 -4.37
CA PHE A 58 -10.83 -10.16 -4.57
C PHE A 58 -9.61 -9.26 -4.39
N LEU A 59 -8.77 -9.53 -3.38
CA LEU A 59 -7.53 -8.81 -3.16
C LEU A 59 -6.50 -9.09 -4.27
N THR A 60 -6.36 -10.36 -4.65
CA THR A 60 -5.43 -10.77 -5.71
C THR A 60 -5.80 -10.17 -7.05
N VAL A 61 -7.08 -10.17 -7.42
CA VAL A 61 -7.55 -9.56 -8.68
C VAL A 61 -7.33 -8.05 -8.68
N PHE A 62 -7.60 -7.38 -7.57
CA PHE A 62 -7.30 -5.95 -7.42
C PHE A 62 -5.80 -5.68 -7.63
N ALA A 63 -4.91 -6.43 -6.96
CA ALA A 63 -3.47 -6.29 -7.09
C ALA A 63 -2.98 -6.63 -8.51
N LEU A 64 -3.57 -7.65 -9.15
CA LEU A 64 -3.26 -8.04 -10.53
C LEU A 64 -3.58 -6.90 -11.51
N MET A 65 -4.75 -6.29 -11.36
CA MET A 65 -5.14 -5.16 -12.20
C MET A 65 -4.23 -3.96 -11.95
N GLN A 66 -3.91 -3.64 -10.71
CA GLN A 66 -2.95 -2.58 -10.40
C GLN A 66 -1.57 -2.86 -10.99
N PHE A 67 -1.08 -4.08 -10.87
CA PHE A 67 0.24 -4.48 -11.39
C PHE A 67 0.38 -4.19 -12.89
N PHE A 68 -0.63 -4.54 -13.69
CA PHE A 68 -0.59 -4.33 -15.14
C PHE A 68 -0.98 -2.90 -15.54
N PHE A 69 -1.96 -2.32 -14.90
CA PHE A 69 -2.52 -1.04 -15.34
C PHE A 69 -1.81 0.19 -14.74
N SER A 70 -1.11 0.08 -13.61
CA SER A 70 -0.41 1.23 -13.03
C SER A 70 0.67 1.80 -13.98
N PRO A 71 1.58 1.00 -14.56
CA PRO A 71 2.54 1.51 -15.54
C PRO A 71 1.86 1.97 -16.84
N THR A 72 0.77 1.30 -17.24
CA THR A 72 -0.01 1.67 -18.43
C THR A 72 -0.65 3.04 -18.27
N ILE A 73 -1.29 3.30 -17.12
CA ILE A 73 -1.89 4.60 -16.80
C ILE A 73 -0.81 5.67 -16.69
N GLY A 74 0.35 5.36 -16.12
CA GLY A 74 1.51 6.24 -16.11
C GLY A 74 1.91 6.67 -17.53
N SER A 75 2.09 5.71 -18.44
CA SER A 75 2.44 5.98 -19.84
C SER A 75 1.33 6.73 -20.61
N LEU A 76 0.05 6.45 -20.31
CA LEU A 76 -1.08 7.21 -20.88
C LEU A 76 -1.10 8.65 -20.36
N SER A 77 -0.73 8.87 -19.09
CA SER A 77 -0.66 10.20 -18.52
C SER A 77 0.49 11.03 -19.13
N ASP A 78 1.59 10.39 -19.55
CA ASP A 78 2.67 11.03 -20.31
C ASP A 78 2.22 11.46 -21.71
N ARG A 79 1.29 10.72 -22.31
CA ARG A 79 0.79 10.99 -23.66
C ARG A 79 -0.36 12.00 -23.70
N PHE A 80 -1.35 11.84 -22.82
CA PHE A 80 -2.58 12.65 -22.86
C PHE A 80 -2.56 13.84 -21.90
N GLY A 81 -1.62 13.86 -20.95
CA GLY A 81 -1.53 14.82 -19.87
C GLY A 81 -1.92 14.22 -18.52
N ARG A 82 -1.48 14.84 -17.45
CA ARG A 82 -1.73 14.35 -16.08
C ARG A 82 -3.18 14.55 -15.64
N ARG A 83 -3.71 15.76 -15.92
CA ARG A 83 -5.06 16.16 -15.51
C ARG A 83 -6.16 15.22 -16.01
N PRO A 84 -6.27 14.88 -17.30
CA PRO A 84 -7.33 13.99 -17.82
C PRO A 84 -7.30 12.61 -17.12
N LEU A 85 -6.11 12.08 -16.86
CA LEU A 85 -5.97 10.75 -16.25
C LEU A 85 -6.36 10.75 -14.76
N ILE A 86 -5.97 11.78 -14.00
CA ILE A 86 -6.38 11.94 -12.59
C ILE A 86 -7.91 12.06 -12.50
N LEU A 87 -8.51 12.91 -13.34
CA LEU A 87 -9.98 13.09 -13.35
C LEU A 87 -10.72 11.82 -13.79
N ALA A 88 -10.24 11.12 -14.82
CA ALA A 88 -10.82 9.87 -15.29
C ALA A 88 -10.70 8.76 -14.20
N SER A 89 -9.58 8.67 -13.50
CA SER A 89 -9.39 7.73 -12.40
C SER A 89 -10.36 8.01 -11.25
N ASN A 90 -10.49 9.26 -10.80
CA ASN A 90 -11.40 9.63 -9.73
C ASN A 90 -12.87 9.42 -10.09
N LEU A 91 -13.25 9.78 -11.32
CA LEU A 91 -14.60 9.52 -11.83
C LEU A 91 -14.88 8.01 -11.91
N GLY A 92 -13.93 7.24 -12.46
CA GLY A 92 -14.02 5.79 -12.56
C GLY A 92 -14.13 5.12 -11.20
N LEU A 93 -13.34 5.54 -10.21
CA LEU A 93 -13.44 5.06 -8.82
C LEU A 93 -14.79 5.41 -8.20
N GLY A 94 -15.27 6.64 -8.37
CA GLY A 94 -16.56 7.07 -7.83
C GLY A 94 -17.72 6.26 -8.39
N LEU A 95 -17.78 6.08 -9.72
CA LEU A 95 -18.80 5.25 -10.38
C LEU A 95 -18.68 3.78 -9.96
N ASN A 96 -17.47 3.28 -9.81
CA ASN A 96 -17.23 1.93 -9.33
C ASN A 96 -17.71 1.71 -7.89
N TYR A 97 -17.52 2.68 -6.99
CA TYR A 97 -18.05 2.58 -5.63
C TYR A 97 -19.59 2.60 -5.61
N VAL A 98 -20.24 3.35 -6.49
CA VAL A 98 -21.70 3.27 -6.71
C VAL A 98 -22.10 1.85 -7.15
N LEU A 99 -21.39 1.29 -8.13
CA LEU A 99 -21.63 -0.08 -8.61
C LEU A 99 -21.51 -1.10 -7.47
N MET A 100 -20.44 -1.00 -6.64
CA MET A 100 -20.23 -1.92 -5.52
C MET A 100 -21.26 -1.73 -4.41
N ALA A 101 -21.68 -0.50 -4.10
CA ALA A 101 -22.73 -0.21 -3.12
C ALA A 101 -24.09 -0.82 -3.53
N TRP A 102 -24.37 -0.81 -4.82
CA TRP A 102 -25.63 -1.34 -5.38
C TRP A 102 -25.55 -2.83 -5.75
N ALA A 103 -24.38 -3.44 -5.69
CA ALA A 103 -24.14 -4.81 -6.14
C ALA A 103 -25.20 -5.79 -5.60
N PRO A 104 -25.95 -6.49 -6.49
CA PRO A 104 -26.94 -7.47 -6.10
C PRO A 104 -26.36 -8.85 -5.81
N ASN A 105 -25.13 -9.13 -6.26
CA ASN A 105 -24.46 -10.40 -6.08
C ASN A 105 -22.92 -10.27 -6.13
N LEU A 106 -22.22 -11.39 -5.86
CA LEU A 106 -20.75 -11.45 -5.86
C LEU A 106 -20.11 -11.07 -7.20
N GLY A 107 -20.74 -11.37 -8.33
CA GLY A 107 -20.22 -11.07 -9.67
C GLY A 107 -20.06 -9.55 -9.89
N TRP A 108 -21.02 -8.76 -9.44
CA TRP A 108 -20.93 -7.30 -9.50
C TRP A 108 -19.86 -6.73 -8.57
N LEU A 109 -19.73 -7.29 -7.36
CA LEU A 109 -18.64 -6.93 -6.46
C LEU A 109 -17.28 -7.28 -7.05
N PHE A 110 -17.17 -8.45 -7.69
CA PHE A 110 -15.95 -8.88 -8.38
C PHE A 110 -15.58 -7.94 -9.54
N LEU A 111 -16.56 -7.60 -10.38
CA LEU A 111 -16.38 -6.61 -11.45
C LEU A 111 -15.90 -5.27 -10.86
N GLY A 112 -16.50 -4.84 -9.75
CA GLY A 112 -16.06 -3.65 -9.02
C GLY A 112 -14.60 -3.74 -8.58
N ARG A 113 -14.10 -4.88 -8.14
CA ARG A 113 -12.68 -5.06 -7.77
C ARG A 113 -11.76 -4.99 -8.98
N VAL A 114 -12.16 -5.54 -10.12
CA VAL A 114 -11.43 -5.39 -11.39
C VAL A 114 -11.32 -3.91 -11.76
N ILE A 115 -12.44 -3.19 -11.77
CA ILE A 115 -12.49 -1.75 -12.10
C ILE A 115 -11.65 -0.95 -11.09
N SER A 116 -11.77 -1.22 -9.78
CA SER A 116 -10.95 -0.55 -8.75
C SER A 116 -9.45 -0.71 -8.99
N GLY A 117 -9.00 -1.90 -9.37
CA GLY A 117 -7.59 -2.16 -9.65
C GLY A 117 -7.09 -1.39 -10.87
N VAL A 118 -7.93 -1.27 -11.92
CA VAL A 118 -7.60 -0.47 -13.10
C VAL A 118 -7.56 1.03 -12.78
N THR A 119 -8.59 1.54 -12.08
CA THR A 119 -8.74 2.99 -11.83
C THR A 119 -7.93 3.49 -10.63
N GLY A 120 -7.57 2.61 -9.69
CA GLY A 120 -6.84 2.95 -8.46
C GLY A 120 -5.35 3.29 -8.67
N ALA A 121 -4.85 3.28 -9.91
CA ALA A 121 -3.46 3.60 -10.25
C ALA A 121 -3.15 5.12 -10.27
N SER A 122 -4.02 5.96 -9.70
CA SER A 122 -3.91 7.43 -9.68
C SER A 122 -2.70 7.95 -8.88
N PHE A 123 -2.22 7.20 -7.88
CA PHE A 123 -1.10 7.61 -7.02
C PHE A 123 0.20 7.88 -7.82
N GLY A 124 0.52 7.03 -8.79
CA GLY A 124 1.68 7.25 -9.69
C GLY A 124 1.55 8.53 -10.50
N THR A 125 0.35 8.80 -11.03
CA THR A 125 0.07 10.03 -11.80
C THR A 125 0.10 11.28 -10.90
N ALA A 126 -0.39 11.19 -9.66
CA ALA A 126 -0.32 12.27 -8.68
C ALA A 126 1.13 12.60 -8.31
N SER A 127 1.96 11.56 -8.12
CA SER A 127 3.41 11.73 -7.88
C SER A 127 4.11 12.41 -9.06
N ALA A 128 3.80 12.00 -10.30
CA ALA A 128 4.32 12.63 -11.50
C ALA A 128 3.87 14.09 -11.63
N TYR A 129 2.59 14.37 -11.32
CA TYR A 129 2.05 15.75 -11.31
C TYR A 129 2.84 16.65 -10.35
N ILE A 130 3.14 16.17 -9.13
CA ILE A 130 3.98 16.92 -8.16
C ILE A 130 5.37 17.17 -8.73
N ALA A 131 6.00 16.15 -9.33
CA ALA A 131 7.32 16.29 -9.94
C ALA A 131 7.34 17.33 -11.07
N ASP A 132 6.25 17.44 -11.84
CA ASP A 132 6.11 18.39 -12.96
C ASP A 132 5.91 19.83 -12.47
N THR A 133 5.21 20.03 -11.33
CA THR A 133 4.78 21.36 -10.84
C THR A 133 5.66 21.93 -9.73
N THR A 134 6.55 21.12 -9.14
CA THR A 134 7.34 21.52 -7.98
C THR A 134 8.83 21.69 -8.35
N PRO A 135 9.47 22.83 -8.01
CA PRO A 135 10.90 23.02 -8.17
C PRO A 135 11.72 21.91 -7.48
N PRO A 136 12.92 21.57 -7.99
CA PRO A 136 13.72 20.46 -7.46
C PRO A 136 14.05 20.59 -5.96
N ASP A 137 14.28 21.77 -5.47
CA ASP A 137 14.58 22.11 -4.07
C ASP A 137 13.38 21.94 -3.13
N GLU A 138 12.14 22.08 -3.63
CA GLU A 138 10.90 21.92 -2.87
C GLU A 138 10.29 20.52 -2.99
N ARG A 139 10.77 19.67 -3.91
CA ARG A 139 10.20 18.33 -4.17
C ARG A 139 10.14 17.43 -2.95
N ALA A 140 11.19 17.44 -2.13
CA ALA A 140 11.22 16.61 -0.92
C ALA A 140 10.08 16.96 0.05
N HIS A 141 9.78 18.26 0.20
CA HIS A 141 8.64 18.72 1.01
C HIS A 141 7.31 18.32 0.40
N ALA A 142 7.13 18.49 -0.91
CA ALA A 142 5.88 18.15 -1.61
C ALA A 142 5.58 16.63 -1.57
N PHE A 143 6.60 15.79 -1.77
CA PHE A 143 6.46 14.33 -1.59
C PHE A 143 6.21 13.94 -0.13
N GLY A 144 6.79 14.68 0.83
CA GLY A 144 6.48 14.52 2.25
C GLY A 144 5.00 14.77 2.56
N LEU A 145 4.41 15.83 1.98
CA LEU A 145 2.97 16.11 2.10
C LEU A 145 2.11 15.01 1.47
N LEU A 146 2.52 14.47 0.30
CA LEU A 146 1.84 13.35 -0.33
C LEU A 146 1.83 12.11 0.57
N GLY A 147 2.96 11.79 1.18
CA GLY A 147 3.08 10.71 2.17
C GLY A 147 2.21 10.96 3.41
N ALA A 148 2.13 12.21 3.88
CA ALA A 148 1.25 12.58 4.99
C ALA A 148 -0.23 12.41 4.62
N ALA A 149 -0.65 12.82 3.40
CA ALA A 149 -2.02 12.62 2.92
C ALA A 149 -2.38 11.12 2.88
N PHE A 150 -1.46 10.29 2.37
CA PHE A 150 -1.60 8.84 2.36
C PHE A 150 -1.78 8.29 3.79
N GLY A 151 -0.88 8.65 4.72
CA GLY A 151 -0.91 8.17 6.09
C GLY A 151 -2.18 8.59 6.84
N VAL A 152 -2.58 9.85 6.75
CA VAL A 152 -3.79 10.39 7.38
C VAL A 152 -5.04 9.74 6.79
N GLY A 153 -5.11 9.60 5.45
CA GLY A 153 -6.22 8.93 4.78
C GLY A 153 -6.35 7.46 5.19
N PHE A 154 -5.22 6.77 5.34
CA PHE A 154 -5.18 5.38 5.79
C PHE A 154 -5.53 5.18 7.27
N VAL A 155 -5.41 6.21 8.10
CA VAL A 155 -5.89 6.19 9.50
C VAL A 155 -7.39 6.49 9.56
N ILE A 156 -7.83 7.58 8.91
CA ILE A 156 -9.21 8.04 8.98
C ILE A 156 -10.15 7.12 8.19
N GLY A 157 -9.70 6.62 7.03
CA GLY A 157 -10.51 5.79 6.14
C GLY A 157 -11.10 4.57 6.84
N PRO A 158 -10.29 3.65 7.39
CA PRO A 158 -10.80 2.48 8.09
C PRO A 158 -11.64 2.81 9.33
N ALA A 159 -11.28 3.86 10.09
CA ALA A 159 -12.08 4.30 11.24
C ALA A 159 -13.48 4.72 10.82
N LEU A 160 -13.57 5.58 9.79
CA LEU A 160 -14.84 6.04 9.24
C LEU A 160 -15.61 4.89 8.58
N GLY A 161 -14.94 4.05 7.82
CA GLY A 161 -15.53 2.89 7.16
C GLY A 161 -16.07 1.86 8.14
N GLY A 162 -15.35 1.59 9.23
CA GLY A 162 -15.80 0.73 10.30
C GLY A 162 -17.02 1.31 11.01
N TRP A 163 -17.01 2.60 11.37
CA TRP A 163 -18.14 3.27 11.99
C TRP A 163 -19.40 3.26 11.08
N LEU A 164 -19.26 3.62 9.81
CA LEU A 164 -20.36 3.55 8.84
C LEU A 164 -20.85 2.11 8.62
N GLY A 165 -19.94 1.14 8.69
CA GLY A 165 -20.22 -0.29 8.53
C GLY A 165 -21.04 -0.89 9.68
N GLU A 166 -21.16 -0.22 10.82
CA GLU A 166 -22.10 -0.61 11.90
C GLU A 166 -23.55 -0.43 11.47
N PHE A 167 -23.83 0.65 10.72
CA PHE A 167 -25.19 0.92 10.23
C PHE A 167 -25.53 0.05 9.02
N SER A 168 -24.61 -0.06 8.06
CA SER A 168 -24.75 -0.92 6.88
C SER A 168 -23.41 -1.19 6.23
N PRO A 169 -23.08 -2.44 5.83
CA PRO A 169 -21.84 -2.74 5.13
C PRO A 169 -21.75 -2.09 3.73
N LYS A 170 -22.86 -1.57 3.19
CA LYS A 170 -22.93 -0.85 1.92
C LYS A 170 -22.69 0.66 2.08
N LEU A 171 -22.92 1.24 3.26
CA LEU A 171 -22.82 2.68 3.50
C LEU A 171 -21.41 3.24 3.25
N PRO A 172 -20.31 2.58 3.65
CA PRO A 172 -18.96 3.04 3.33
C PRO A 172 -18.71 3.19 1.83
N PHE A 173 -19.28 2.33 0.98
CA PHE A 173 -19.15 2.44 -0.48
C PHE A 173 -19.88 3.68 -1.03
N TRP A 174 -21.07 4.01 -0.50
CA TRP A 174 -21.80 5.22 -0.88
C TRP A 174 -21.02 6.48 -0.51
N VAL A 175 -20.43 6.52 0.68
CA VAL A 175 -19.63 7.66 1.14
C VAL A 175 -18.34 7.76 0.33
N ALA A 176 -17.67 6.64 0.04
CA ALA A 176 -16.49 6.59 -0.83
C ALA A 176 -16.82 7.08 -2.25
N ALA A 177 -17.98 6.70 -2.80
CA ALA A 177 -18.47 7.20 -4.06
C ALA A 177 -18.63 8.73 -4.04
N GLY A 178 -19.26 9.25 -2.98
CA GLY A 178 -19.42 10.69 -2.77
C GLY A 178 -18.09 11.43 -2.75
N PHE A 179 -17.11 10.93 -2.02
CA PHE A 179 -15.77 11.53 -1.96
C PHE A 179 -15.06 11.52 -3.30
N SER A 180 -15.05 10.38 -4.01
CA SER A 180 -14.36 10.26 -5.30
C SER A 180 -15.04 11.11 -6.39
N LEU A 181 -16.38 11.15 -6.43
CA LEU A 181 -17.12 11.97 -7.40
C LEU A 181 -16.98 13.47 -7.09
N ALA A 182 -17.05 13.87 -5.81
CA ALA A 182 -16.81 15.25 -5.39
C ALA A 182 -15.38 15.69 -5.72
N ASN A 183 -14.39 14.81 -5.52
CA ASN A 183 -13.00 15.05 -5.87
C ASN A 183 -12.81 15.21 -7.40
N ALA A 184 -13.44 14.34 -8.20
CA ALA A 184 -13.44 14.47 -9.66
C ALA A 184 -14.07 15.80 -10.11
N LEU A 185 -15.21 16.16 -9.53
CA LEU A 185 -15.90 17.43 -9.83
C LEU A 185 -15.04 18.64 -9.43
N TYR A 186 -14.49 18.63 -8.22
CA TYR A 186 -13.58 19.69 -7.74
C TYR A 186 -12.37 19.83 -8.68
N GLY A 187 -11.76 18.71 -9.05
CA GLY A 187 -10.62 18.69 -9.96
C GLY A 187 -10.93 19.23 -11.37
N MET A 188 -12.15 19.07 -11.87
CA MET A 188 -12.54 19.63 -13.16
C MET A 188 -12.42 21.16 -13.20
N PHE A 189 -12.65 21.83 -12.07
CA PHE A 189 -12.61 23.29 -11.98
C PHE A 189 -11.27 23.83 -11.48
N VAL A 190 -10.53 23.09 -10.65
CA VAL A 190 -9.36 23.61 -9.92
C VAL A 190 -8.04 23.07 -10.44
N LEU A 191 -8.00 21.82 -10.98
CA LEU A 191 -6.75 21.19 -11.39
C LEU A 191 -6.29 21.71 -12.76
N PRO A 192 -5.17 22.45 -12.87
CA PRO A 192 -4.58 22.79 -14.17
C PRO A 192 -3.85 21.58 -14.76
N GLU A 193 -3.53 21.61 -16.05
CA GLU A 193 -2.65 20.62 -16.66
C GLU A 193 -1.20 20.91 -16.28
N SER A 194 -0.47 19.89 -15.82
CA SER A 194 0.94 20.02 -15.44
C SER A 194 1.91 19.69 -16.57
N LEU A 195 1.47 18.88 -17.54
CA LEU A 195 2.31 18.41 -18.64
C LEU A 195 1.93 19.13 -19.96
N PRO A 196 2.70 20.17 -20.37
CA PRO A 196 2.49 20.88 -21.63
C PRO A 196 2.57 19.96 -22.84
N ARG A 197 1.86 20.29 -23.91
CA ARG A 197 1.75 19.45 -25.11
C ARG A 197 3.10 19.14 -25.77
N ASP A 198 4.02 20.05 -25.74
CA ASP A 198 5.39 19.95 -26.27
C ASP A 198 6.30 18.99 -25.46
N ARG A 199 5.96 18.72 -24.22
CA ARG A 199 6.69 17.78 -23.34
C ARG A 199 6.06 16.39 -23.26
N ARG A 200 4.94 16.16 -23.94
CA ARG A 200 4.25 14.87 -23.97
C ARG A 200 5.05 13.85 -24.76
N SER A 201 5.13 12.63 -24.24
CA SER A 201 5.82 11.53 -24.91
C SER A 201 4.82 10.54 -25.52
N GLY A 202 5.23 9.82 -26.58
CA GLY A 202 4.43 8.73 -27.14
C GLY A 202 4.26 7.59 -26.14
N PHE A 203 3.14 6.86 -26.23
CA PHE A 203 2.92 5.64 -25.47
C PHE A 203 4.01 4.60 -25.77
N SER A 204 4.57 3.96 -24.74
CA SER A 204 5.61 2.94 -24.89
C SER A 204 5.33 1.73 -24.00
N TRP A 205 5.11 0.58 -24.61
CA TRP A 205 4.97 -0.69 -23.92
C TRP A 205 6.23 -1.09 -23.12
N ALA A 206 7.43 -0.66 -23.57
CA ALA A 206 8.67 -0.93 -22.87
C ALA A 206 8.73 -0.21 -21.51
N ARG A 207 8.18 1.02 -21.43
CA ARG A 207 8.04 1.77 -20.16
C ARG A 207 6.90 1.25 -19.29
N ALA A 208 5.88 0.64 -19.90
CA ALA A 208 4.74 0.04 -19.21
C ALA A 208 5.04 -1.39 -18.69
N ASN A 209 6.31 -1.82 -18.67
CA ASN A 209 6.70 -3.16 -18.20
C ASN A 209 7.06 -3.14 -16.70
N PRO A 210 6.21 -3.69 -15.82
CA PRO A 210 6.46 -3.65 -14.37
C PRO A 210 7.63 -4.57 -13.94
N ILE A 211 8.05 -5.52 -14.79
CA ILE A 211 9.14 -6.47 -14.46
C ILE A 211 10.49 -5.95 -14.98
N GLY A 212 10.48 -5.04 -15.96
CA GLY A 212 11.70 -4.56 -16.61
C GLY A 212 12.71 -3.92 -15.66
N ALA A 213 12.25 -3.27 -14.60
CA ALA A 213 13.09 -2.67 -13.59
C ALA A 213 13.93 -3.68 -12.78
N LEU A 214 13.47 -4.94 -12.67
CA LEU A 214 14.24 -6.02 -12.00
C LEU A 214 15.55 -6.37 -12.73
N ALA A 215 15.71 -5.93 -13.98
CA ALA A 215 16.96 -6.13 -14.73
C ALA A 215 18.18 -5.48 -14.04
N LEU A 216 17.97 -4.38 -13.26
CA LEU A 216 19.02 -3.77 -12.45
C LEU A 216 19.69 -4.79 -11.50
N LEU A 217 18.91 -5.67 -10.90
CA LEU A 217 19.44 -6.67 -9.95
C LEU A 217 20.40 -7.66 -10.59
N ARG A 218 20.34 -7.87 -11.92
CA ARG A 218 21.29 -8.73 -12.66
C ARG A 218 22.67 -8.09 -12.76
N GLY A 219 22.73 -6.75 -12.82
CA GLY A 219 23.96 -5.98 -12.85
C GLY A 219 24.63 -5.81 -11.47
N HIS A 220 23.87 -6.03 -10.39
CA HIS A 220 24.29 -5.80 -9.00
C HIS A 220 24.04 -7.02 -8.11
N PRO A 221 24.91 -8.08 -8.19
CA PRO A 221 24.72 -9.30 -7.39
C PRO A 221 24.66 -9.04 -5.88
N GLU A 222 25.31 -7.99 -5.40
CA GLU A 222 25.30 -7.54 -4.00
C GLU A 222 23.91 -7.09 -3.53
N LEU A 223 23.06 -6.58 -4.45
CA LEU A 223 21.70 -6.19 -4.14
C LEU A 223 20.73 -7.37 -4.07
N PHE A 224 21.09 -8.51 -4.67
CA PHE A 224 20.18 -9.66 -4.77
C PHE A 224 19.75 -10.18 -3.40
N GLY A 225 20.71 -10.22 -2.45
CA GLY A 225 20.42 -10.61 -1.08
C GLY A 225 19.46 -9.64 -0.37
N LEU A 226 19.65 -8.33 -0.55
CA LEU A 226 18.78 -7.30 0.01
C LEU A 226 17.41 -7.28 -0.69
N ALA A 227 17.37 -7.50 -2.00
CA ALA A 227 16.12 -7.64 -2.76
C ALA A 227 15.25 -8.79 -2.22
N GLY A 228 15.88 -9.95 -1.92
CA GLY A 228 15.20 -11.08 -1.28
C GLY A 228 14.65 -10.73 0.11
N VAL A 229 15.41 -9.99 0.93
CA VAL A 229 14.95 -9.51 2.25
C VAL A 229 13.77 -8.56 2.10
N VAL A 230 13.83 -7.60 1.18
CA VAL A 230 12.75 -6.66 0.90
C VAL A 230 11.49 -7.40 0.41
N PHE A 231 11.65 -8.36 -0.50
CA PHE A 231 10.55 -9.18 -1.00
C PHE A 231 9.86 -9.97 0.12
N LEU A 232 10.63 -10.71 0.94
CA LEU A 232 10.08 -11.50 2.05
C LEU A 232 9.39 -10.61 3.10
N SER A 233 9.98 -9.45 3.40
CA SER A 233 9.39 -8.47 4.31
C SER A 233 8.05 -7.96 3.78
N ASN A 234 7.98 -7.54 2.52
CA ASN A 234 6.72 -7.08 1.93
C ASN A 234 5.70 -8.22 1.78
N LEU A 235 6.14 -9.43 1.43
CA LEU A 235 5.26 -10.60 1.39
C LEU A 235 4.64 -10.86 2.78
N ALA A 236 5.43 -10.84 3.85
CA ALA A 236 4.92 -10.97 5.21
C ALA A 236 3.95 -9.82 5.58
N GLN A 237 4.20 -8.60 5.09
CA GLN A 237 3.33 -7.43 5.32
C GLN A 237 1.91 -7.63 4.75
N THR A 238 1.77 -8.34 3.64
CA THR A 238 0.44 -8.61 3.07
C THR A 238 -0.45 -9.43 4.00
N SER A 239 0.12 -10.18 4.96
CA SER A 239 -0.65 -10.89 5.99
C SER A 239 -1.50 -9.93 6.83
N LEU A 240 -0.99 -8.76 7.17
CA LEU A 240 -1.74 -7.77 7.95
C LEU A 240 -2.92 -7.22 7.13
N GLY A 241 -2.69 -6.81 5.87
CA GLY A 241 -3.74 -6.29 5.01
C GLY A 241 -4.82 -7.30 4.65
N ALA A 242 -4.43 -8.57 4.45
CA ALA A 242 -5.35 -9.61 4.00
C ALA A 242 -6.09 -10.32 5.14
N ILE A 243 -5.49 -10.42 6.34
CA ILE A 243 -5.98 -11.34 7.38
C ILE A 243 -6.56 -10.63 8.59
N VAL A 244 -6.08 -9.43 8.95
CA VAL A 244 -6.50 -8.78 10.21
C VAL A 244 -8.02 -8.73 10.34
N VAL A 245 -8.74 -8.27 9.31
CA VAL A 245 -10.21 -8.16 9.36
C VAL A 245 -10.87 -9.52 9.55
N LEU A 246 -10.47 -10.52 8.74
CA LEU A 246 -11.00 -11.88 8.83
C LEU A 246 -10.72 -12.51 10.20
N TYR A 247 -9.48 -12.37 10.67
CA TYR A 247 -9.03 -12.96 11.93
C TYR A 247 -9.76 -12.39 13.14
N VAL A 248 -9.78 -11.06 13.29
CA VAL A 248 -10.38 -10.43 14.48
C VAL A 248 -11.90 -10.58 14.49
N THR A 249 -12.54 -10.62 13.31
CA THR A 249 -13.98 -10.93 13.21
C THR A 249 -14.26 -12.38 13.59
N HIS A 250 -13.49 -13.34 13.06
CA HIS A 250 -13.67 -14.75 13.36
C HIS A 250 -13.30 -15.11 14.80
N ARG A 251 -12.15 -14.61 15.28
CA ARG A 251 -11.55 -15.00 16.58
C ARG A 251 -12.20 -14.31 17.78
N TYR A 252 -12.56 -13.04 17.63
CA TYR A 252 -13.04 -12.19 18.73
C TYR A 252 -14.47 -11.69 18.51
N GLY A 253 -15.11 -11.99 17.37
CA GLY A 253 -16.46 -11.52 17.06
C GLY A 253 -16.53 -9.99 16.88
N TRP A 254 -15.41 -9.35 16.47
CA TRP A 254 -15.39 -7.90 16.37
C TRP A 254 -16.28 -7.37 15.25
N THR A 255 -17.00 -6.30 15.59
CA THR A 255 -17.80 -5.53 14.65
C THR A 255 -16.92 -4.69 13.73
N PRO A 256 -17.44 -4.21 12.59
CA PRO A 256 -16.69 -3.32 11.69
C PRO A 256 -16.11 -2.08 12.38
N GLY A 257 -16.81 -1.51 13.38
CA GLY A 257 -16.34 -0.37 14.16
C GLY A 257 -15.06 -0.67 14.95
N ARG A 258 -15.02 -1.82 15.66
CA ARG A 258 -13.79 -2.25 16.35
C ARG A 258 -12.66 -2.58 15.38
N VAL A 259 -12.97 -3.18 14.23
CA VAL A 259 -11.98 -3.43 13.17
C VAL A 259 -11.41 -2.12 12.65
N GLY A 260 -12.27 -1.14 12.31
CA GLY A 260 -11.85 0.17 11.83
C GLY A 260 -10.98 0.92 12.85
N LEU A 261 -11.38 0.88 14.13
CA LEU A 261 -10.57 1.45 15.23
C LEU A 261 -9.19 0.78 15.32
N THR A 262 -9.14 -0.55 15.19
CA THR A 262 -7.87 -1.29 15.22
C THR A 262 -6.96 -0.87 14.06
N MET A 263 -7.48 -0.75 12.85
CA MET A 263 -6.71 -0.31 11.70
C MET A 263 -6.21 1.15 11.87
N ALA A 264 -7.04 2.02 12.47
CA ALA A 264 -6.63 3.38 12.80
C ALA A 264 -5.49 3.40 13.85
N LEU A 265 -5.59 2.56 14.91
CA LEU A 265 -4.52 2.43 15.91
C LEU A 265 -3.21 1.93 15.29
N VAL A 266 -3.27 0.97 14.37
CA VAL A 266 -2.10 0.51 13.59
C VAL A 266 -1.51 1.67 12.80
N GLY A 267 -2.33 2.44 12.08
CA GLY A 267 -1.89 3.60 11.32
C GLY A 267 -1.21 4.67 12.19
N VAL A 268 -1.81 5.00 13.33
CA VAL A 268 -1.23 5.96 14.30
C VAL A 268 0.10 5.45 14.84
N ALA A 269 0.19 4.17 15.23
CA ALA A 269 1.43 3.58 15.73
C ALA A 269 2.54 3.62 14.66
N LEU A 270 2.21 3.33 13.40
CA LEU A 270 3.15 3.43 12.27
C LEU A 270 3.66 4.86 12.08
N ILE A 271 2.78 5.87 12.15
CA ILE A 271 3.17 7.29 12.03
C ILE A 271 4.11 7.67 13.17
N ILE A 272 3.80 7.31 14.42
CA ILE A 272 4.64 7.59 15.59
C ILE A 272 6.02 6.98 15.41
N VAL A 273 6.11 5.73 14.98
CA VAL A 273 7.40 5.05 14.76
C VAL A 273 8.16 5.68 13.60
N GLN A 274 7.47 5.96 12.48
CA GLN A 274 8.10 6.51 11.28
C GLN A 274 8.71 7.90 11.54
N VAL A 275 7.99 8.76 12.25
CA VAL A 275 8.43 10.13 12.52
C VAL A 275 9.36 10.19 13.74
N GLY A 276 9.02 9.44 14.79
CA GLY A 276 9.68 9.56 16.10
C GLY A 276 10.88 8.63 16.32
N VAL A 277 10.85 7.43 15.74
CA VAL A 277 11.80 6.36 16.08
C VAL A 277 12.80 6.08 14.97
N VAL A 278 12.33 5.93 13.72
CA VAL A 278 13.15 5.43 12.60
C VAL A 278 14.44 6.23 12.43
N GLY A 279 14.36 7.55 12.28
CA GLY A 279 15.53 8.39 12.07
C GLY A 279 16.54 8.32 13.22
N ARG A 280 16.05 8.39 14.47
CA ARG A 280 16.91 8.30 15.66
C ARG A 280 17.57 6.95 15.80
N PHE A 281 16.83 5.88 15.51
CA PHE A 281 17.36 4.51 15.62
C PHE A 281 18.42 4.24 14.57
N VAL A 282 18.17 4.60 13.31
CA VAL A 282 19.11 4.40 12.19
C VAL A 282 20.39 5.22 12.40
N SER A 283 20.26 6.49 12.84
CA SER A 283 21.45 7.34 13.09
C SER A 283 22.32 6.85 14.25
N ARG A 284 21.70 6.29 15.30
CA ARG A 284 22.43 5.83 16.50
C ARG A 284 23.05 4.45 16.33
N PHE A 285 22.33 3.51 15.70
CA PHE A 285 22.73 2.09 15.65
C PHE A 285 23.17 1.61 14.27
N GLY A 286 23.03 2.48 13.24
CA GLY A 286 23.36 2.16 11.86
C GLY A 286 22.30 1.34 11.14
N ALA A 287 22.30 1.41 9.80
CA ALA A 287 21.26 0.82 8.96
C ALA A 287 21.23 -0.72 9.05
N ARG A 288 22.38 -1.39 9.21
CA ARG A 288 22.43 -2.85 9.32
C ARG A 288 21.67 -3.38 10.55
N LEU A 289 21.97 -2.83 11.74
CA LEU A 289 21.30 -3.24 12.97
C LEU A 289 19.82 -2.87 12.91
N ALA A 290 19.49 -1.69 12.38
CA ALA A 290 18.12 -1.22 12.19
C ALA A 290 17.29 -2.17 11.29
N LEU A 291 17.88 -2.67 10.18
CA LEU A 291 17.23 -3.64 9.31
C LEU A 291 16.88 -4.93 10.06
N ILE A 292 17.89 -5.53 10.72
CA ILE A 292 17.73 -6.82 11.40
C ILE A 292 16.75 -6.71 12.58
N THR A 293 16.90 -5.68 13.42
CA THR A 293 16.03 -5.49 14.59
C THR A 293 14.61 -5.16 14.21
N GLY A 294 14.38 -4.37 13.15
CA GLY A 294 13.03 -4.11 12.62
C GLY A 294 12.34 -5.39 12.14
N LEU A 295 13.05 -6.27 11.43
CA LEU A 295 12.51 -7.58 11.01
C LEU A 295 12.19 -8.49 12.21
N ILE A 296 13.04 -8.49 13.23
CA ILE A 296 12.79 -9.25 14.47
C ILE A 296 11.56 -8.71 15.21
N PHE A 297 11.40 -7.39 15.33
CA PHE A 297 10.19 -6.82 15.91
C PHE A 297 8.95 -7.18 15.13
N GLY A 298 9.01 -7.14 13.78
CA GLY A 298 7.92 -7.61 12.94
C GLY A 298 7.55 -9.07 13.19
N ALA A 299 8.55 -9.96 13.23
CA ALA A 299 8.34 -11.38 13.53
C ALA A 299 7.73 -11.59 14.93
N ALA A 300 8.28 -10.93 15.96
CA ALA A 300 7.76 -11.02 17.32
C ALA A 300 6.32 -10.50 17.42
N GLY A 301 6.02 -9.36 16.79
CA GLY A 301 4.67 -8.82 16.76
C GLY A 301 3.66 -9.74 16.07
N LEU A 302 4.04 -10.37 14.93
CA LEU A 302 3.19 -11.36 14.26
C LEU A 302 2.99 -12.63 15.10
N VAL A 303 4.01 -13.09 15.84
CA VAL A 303 3.87 -14.22 16.78
C VAL A 303 2.88 -13.85 17.88
N ILE A 304 3.02 -12.66 18.50
CA ILE A 304 2.10 -12.21 19.55
C ILE A 304 0.68 -12.11 18.99
N ALA A 305 0.48 -11.51 17.82
CA ALA A 305 -0.83 -11.41 17.18
C ALA A 305 -1.43 -12.79 16.86
N GLY A 306 -0.63 -13.74 16.38
CA GLY A 306 -1.07 -15.08 16.01
C GLY A 306 -1.48 -15.95 17.22
N PHE A 307 -0.84 -15.76 18.37
CA PHE A 307 -1.17 -16.47 19.62
C PHE A 307 -2.09 -15.68 20.54
N ALA A 308 -2.51 -14.47 20.20
CA ALA A 308 -3.37 -13.66 21.04
C ALA A 308 -4.70 -14.36 21.29
N ARG A 309 -5.03 -14.58 22.58
CA ARG A 309 -6.29 -15.22 22.99
C ARG A 309 -7.42 -14.21 23.14
N THR A 310 -7.09 -12.98 23.41
CA THR A 310 -8.04 -11.87 23.62
C THR A 310 -7.75 -10.71 22.67
N GLY A 311 -8.73 -9.85 22.46
CA GLY A 311 -8.58 -8.66 21.63
C GLY A 311 -7.55 -7.67 22.19
N GLU A 312 -7.45 -7.55 23.52
CA GLU A 312 -6.44 -6.74 24.21
C GLU A 312 -5.04 -7.28 23.95
N GLY A 313 -4.88 -8.62 23.98
CA GLY A 313 -3.63 -9.28 23.62
C GLY A 313 -3.23 -9.02 22.16
N PHE A 314 -4.20 -8.97 21.25
CA PHE A 314 -3.96 -8.57 19.86
C PHE A 314 -3.52 -7.11 19.75
N TRP A 315 -4.17 -6.20 20.47
CA TRP A 315 -3.78 -4.79 20.48
C TRP A 315 -2.40 -4.56 21.07
N ALA A 316 -1.96 -5.36 22.04
CA ALA A 316 -0.61 -5.31 22.59
C ALA A 316 0.48 -5.64 21.55
N ALA A 317 0.14 -6.36 20.48
CA ALA A 317 1.06 -6.59 19.37
C ALA A 317 1.30 -5.33 18.50
N ILE A 318 0.36 -4.37 18.46
CA ILE A 318 0.40 -3.23 17.54
C ILE A 318 1.68 -2.37 17.71
N PRO A 319 2.08 -1.95 18.93
CA PRO A 319 3.31 -1.17 19.08
C PRO A 319 4.56 -1.91 18.60
N ILE A 320 4.61 -3.22 18.82
CA ILE A 320 5.74 -4.07 18.42
C ILE A 320 5.75 -4.22 16.89
N LEU A 321 4.60 -4.46 16.29
CA LEU A 321 4.44 -4.50 14.82
C LEU A 321 4.83 -3.17 14.17
N ALA A 322 4.52 -2.04 14.79
CA ALA A 322 4.88 -0.74 14.25
C ALA A 322 6.41 -0.56 14.15
N LEU A 323 7.19 -1.11 15.08
CA LEU A 323 8.66 -1.08 15.04
C LEU A 323 9.25 -1.83 13.84
N TRP A 324 8.49 -2.71 13.20
CA TRP A 324 8.89 -3.31 11.92
C TRP A 324 9.18 -2.24 10.84
N GLY A 325 8.49 -1.10 10.86
CA GLY A 325 8.72 0.02 9.95
C GLY A 325 10.17 0.53 9.89
N ILE A 326 10.98 0.25 10.94
CA ILE A 326 12.41 0.59 10.97
C ILE A 326 13.18 -0.14 9.85
N SER A 327 12.78 -1.40 9.54
CA SER A 327 13.47 -2.24 8.56
C SER A 327 13.38 -1.70 7.14
N GLY A 328 12.24 -1.13 6.73
CA GLY A 328 12.04 -0.60 5.38
C GLY A 328 12.97 0.58 5.06
N ALA A 329 13.03 1.57 5.95
CA ALA A 329 13.92 2.71 5.81
C ALA A 329 15.40 2.28 5.82
N ALA A 330 15.76 1.31 6.67
CA ALA A 330 17.11 0.79 6.76
C ALA A 330 17.52 0.01 5.51
N ALA A 331 16.64 -0.84 4.96
CA ALA A 331 16.87 -1.54 3.69
C ALA A 331 17.13 -0.56 2.55
N GLN A 332 16.28 0.47 2.42
CA GLN A 332 16.42 1.51 1.42
C GLN A 332 17.77 2.25 1.56
N ALA A 333 18.14 2.64 2.79
CA ALA A 333 19.41 3.32 3.06
C ALA A 333 20.65 2.46 2.72
N ILE A 334 20.55 1.13 2.87
CA ILE A 334 21.64 0.22 2.47
C ILE A 334 21.69 0.09 0.95
N MET A 335 20.54 -0.18 0.29
CA MET A 335 20.47 -0.42 -1.15
C MET A 335 20.94 0.80 -1.96
N THR A 336 20.55 2.00 -1.54
CA THR A 336 20.96 3.27 -2.23
C THR A 336 22.45 3.53 -2.22
N ARG A 337 23.22 2.94 -1.29
CA ARG A 337 24.69 3.07 -1.24
C ARG A 337 25.42 2.17 -2.25
N HIS A 338 24.73 1.19 -2.85
CA HIS A 338 25.29 0.22 -3.79
C HIS A 338 25.03 0.58 -5.25
N VAL A 339 24.37 1.72 -5.51
CA VAL A 339 24.03 2.16 -6.86
C VAL A 339 24.48 3.61 -7.06
N SER A 340 24.84 3.96 -8.28
CA SER A 340 25.18 5.33 -8.66
C SER A 340 23.95 6.26 -8.62
N ALA A 341 24.17 7.58 -8.62
CA ALA A 341 23.11 8.57 -8.67
C ALA A 341 22.20 8.40 -9.91
N ALA A 342 22.76 7.96 -11.05
CA ALA A 342 22.03 7.71 -12.27
C ALA A 342 21.11 6.47 -12.19
N GLU A 343 21.44 5.51 -11.35
CA GLU A 343 20.70 4.23 -11.19
C GLU A 343 19.65 4.28 -10.07
N GLN A 344 19.59 5.36 -9.26
CA GLN A 344 18.63 5.50 -8.15
C GLN A 344 17.18 5.29 -8.61
N GLY A 345 16.82 5.85 -9.78
CA GLY A 345 15.47 5.65 -10.35
C GLY A 345 15.18 4.20 -10.70
N GLN A 346 16.17 3.47 -11.23
CA GLN A 346 16.02 2.04 -11.56
C GLN A 346 15.91 1.21 -10.28
N LEU A 347 16.65 1.53 -9.22
CA LEU A 347 16.54 0.89 -7.91
C LEU A 347 15.14 1.06 -7.33
N GLN A 348 14.58 2.27 -7.37
CA GLN A 348 13.19 2.51 -6.93
C GLN A 348 12.18 1.69 -7.74
N GLY A 349 12.36 1.63 -9.06
CA GLY A 349 11.55 0.78 -9.93
C GLY A 349 11.68 -0.71 -9.60
N ALA A 350 12.87 -1.20 -9.33
CA ALA A 350 13.10 -2.60 -8.94
C ALA A 350 12.43 -2.92 -7.58
N THR A 351 12.58 -2.03 -6.60
CA THR A 351 11.93 -2.19 -5.29
C THR A 351 10.41 -2.17 -5.42
N ALA A 352 9.84 -1.24 -6.20
CA ALA A 352 8.40 -1.18 -6.46
C ALA A 352 7.88 -2.46 -7.14
N SER A 353 8.65 -3.04 -8.06
CA SER A 353 8.30 -4.32 -8.71
C SER A 353 8.26 -5.47 -7.70
N LEU A 354 9.24 -5.55 -6.78
CA LEU A 354 9.26 -6.56 -5.71
C LEU A 354 8.04 -6.44 -4.79
N VAL A 355 7.69 -5.21 -4.39
CA VAL A 355 6.50 -4.91 -3.59
C VAL A 355 5.24 -5.35 -4.34
N ALA A 356 5.10 -4.97 -5.60
CA ALA A 356 3.93 -5.30 -6.41
C ALA A 356 3.75 -6.81 -6.61
N ILE A 357 4.85 -7.57 -6.78
CA ILE A 357 4.79 -9.04 -6.84
C ILE A 357 4.37 -9.62 -5.48
N ALA A 358 4.89 -9.10 -4.38
CA ALA A 358 4.49 -9.55 -3.04
C ALA A 358 3.00 -9.26 -2.78
N GLU A 359 2.49 -8.10 -3.17
CA GLU A 359 1.08 -7.74 -3.07
C GLU A 359 0.18 -8.56 -3.99
N LEU A 360 0.69 -9.05 -5.12
CA LEU A 360 -0.03 -9.91 -6.03
C LEU A 360 -0.25 -11.32 -5.46
N ILE A 361 0.80 -11.94 -4.92
CA ILE A 361 0.73 -13.34 -4.46
C ILE A 361 0.37 -13.48 -2.98
N GLY A 362 0.72 -12.49 -2.16
CA GLY A 362 0.56 -12.54 -0.70
C GLY A 362 -0.87 -12.74 -0.24
N PRO A 363 -1.86 -11.99 -0.73
CA PRO A 363 -3.25 -12.17 -0.32
C PRO A 363 -3.74 -13.61 -0.52
N ALA A 364 -3.47 -14.24 -1.66
CA ALA A 364 -3.85 -15.62 -1.91
C ALA A 364 -3.17 -16.59 -0.92
N ILE A 365 -1.87 -16.44 -0.68
CA ILE A 365 -1.11 -17.28 0.26
C ILE A 365 -1.75 -17.22 1.65
N PHE A 366 -1.94 -16.01 2.19
CA PHE A 366 -2.38 -15.83 3.57
C PHE A 366 -3.87 -16.12 3.77
N THR A 367 -4.74 -15.76 2.80
CA THR A 367 -6.17 -16.04 2.94
C THR A 367 -6.49 -17.52 2.74
N LEU A 368 -5.79 -18.24 1.84
CA LEU A 368 -5.93 -19.69 1.71
C LEU A 368 -5.38 -20.42 2.95
N THR A 369 -4.26 -19.94 3.52
CA THR A 369 -3.77 -20.44 4.80
C THR A 369 -4.83 -20.25 5.89
N PHE A 370 -5.43 -19.06 5.99
CA PHE A 370 -6.50 -18.81 6.94
C PHE A 370 -7.70 -19.71 6.70
N ALA A 371 -8.19 -19.79 5.46
CA ALA A 371 -9.31 -20.64 5.09
C ALA A 371 -9.10 -22.12 5.50
N TYR A 372 -7.89 -22.65 5.30
CA TYR A 372 -7.54 -24.01 5.70
C TYR A 372 -7.63 -24.21 7.22
N PHE A 373 -7.15 -23.27 8.00
CA PHE A 373 -7.08 -23.39 9.46
C PHE A 373 -8.35 -22.95 10.21
N VAL A 374 -9.36 -22.37 9.51
CA VAL A 374 -10.68 -22.06 10.10
C VAL A 374 -11.79 -22.99 9.58
N GLY A 375 -11.43 -24.02 8.81
CA GLY A 375 -12.38 -25.01 8.29
C GLY A 375 -13.06 -25.83 9.39
N PRO A 376 -14.07 -26.63 9.04
CA PRO A 376 -14.82 -27.45 9.99
C PRO A 376 -13.91 -28.33 10.86
N GLY A 377 -14.16 -28.35 12.17
CA GLY A 377 -13.38 -29.16 13.12
C GLY A 377 -12.01 -28.58 13.53
N GLN A 378 -11.62 -27.42 13.02
CA GLN A 378 -10.38 -26.77 13.44
C GLN A 378 -10.58 -25.98 14.75
N PRO A 379 -9.61 -26.06 15.69
CA PRO A 379 -9.66 -25.26 16.92
C PRO A 379 -9.50 -23.77 16.57
N PRO A 380 -10.24 -22.86 17.25
CA PRO A 380 -10.16 -21.42 16.97
C PRO A 380 -8.75 -20.81 17.12
N GLU A 381 -7.87 -21.44 17.93
CA GLU A 381 -6.48 -21.01 18.13
C GLU A 381 -5.66 -21.08 16.83
N ARG A 382 -6.00 -21.98 15.92
CA ARG A 382 -5.28 -22.17 14.65
C ARG A 382 -5.55 -21.05 13.62
N ALA A 383 -6.56 -20.22 13.84
CA ALA A 383 -6.85 -19.06 12.98
C ALA A 383 -5.66 -18.08 12.88
N GLY A 384 -4.73 -18.07 13.85
CA GLY A 384 -3.51 -17.28 13.83
C GLY A 384 -2.40 -17.79 12.91
N ALA A 385 -2.55 -18.98 12.30
CA ALA A 385 -1.52 -19.59 11.45
C ALA A 385 -0.97 -18.67 10.33
N PRO A 386 -1.75 -17.83 9.64
CA PRO A 386 -1.22 -16.89 8.66
C PRO A 386 -0.22 -15.88 9.25
N PHE A 387 -0.45 -15.41 10.48
CA PHE A 387 0.51 -14.51 11.14
C PHE A 387 1.80 -15.24 11.49
N LEU A 388 1.70 -16.51 11.91
CA LEU A 388 2.89 -17.35 12.19
C LEU A 388 3.68 -17.64 10.91
N LEU A 389 3.00 -17.83 9.76
CA LEU A 389 3.65 -17.93 8.47
C LEU A 389 4.40 -16.63 8.12
N GLY A 390 3.75 -15.47 8.32
CA GLY A 390 4.39 -14.16 8.15
C GLY A 390 5.61 -13.97 9.06
N ALA A 391 5.50 -14.40 10.32
CA ALA A 391 6.61 -14.37 11.29
C ALA A 391 7.78 -15.25 10.82
N ALA A 392 7.51 -16.44 10.31
CA ALA A 392 8.54 -17.33 9.75
C ALA A 392 9.25 -16.69 8.55
N LEU A 393 8.51 -16.04 7.63
CA LEU A 393 9.10 -15.29 6.51
C LEU A 393 10.02 -14.16 7.00
N LEU A 394 9.61 -13.42 8.05
CA LEU A 394 10.43 -12.36 8.63
C LEU A 394 11.66 -12.90 9.36
N ALA A 395 11.56 -14.05 10.04
CA ALA A 395 12.70 -14.70 10.67
C ALA A 395 13.74 -15.12 9.60
N VAL A 396 13.28 -15.70 8.48
CA VAL A 396 14.13 -16.00 7.33
C VAL A 396 14.75 -14.73 6.75
N ALA A 397 13.96 -13.66 6.58
CA ALA A 397 14.44 -12.38 6.10
C ALA A 397 15.50 -11.77 7.03
N ALA A 398 15.31 -11.85 8.36
CA ALA A 398 16.28 -11.37 9.36
C ALA A 398 17.60 -12.16 9.33
N ALA A 399 17.51 -13.49 9.24
CA ALA A 399 18.68 -14.35 9.06
C ALA A 399 19.40 -14.03 7.74
N TRP A 400 18.65 -13.88 6.65
CA TRP A 400 19.24 -13.52 5.35
C TRP A 400 19.87 -12.13 5.37
N ALA A 401 19.22 -11.13 5.97
CA ALA A 401 19.76 -9.78 6.17
C ALA A 401 21.09 -9.80 6.95
N PHE A 402 21.17 -10.62 8.01
CA PHE A 402 22.40 -10.79 8.78
C PHE A 402 23.58 -11.24 7.93
N PHE A 403 23.37 -12.18 7.00
CA PHE A 403 24.41 -12.68 6.09
C PHE A 403 24.69 -11.73 4.90
N ALA A 404 23.64 -11.13 4.33
CA ALA A 404 23.77 -10.26 3.15
C ALA A 404 24.46 -8.92 3.48
N THR A 405 24.38 -8.45 4.74
CA THR A 405 24.93 -7.17 5.16
C THR A 405 26.23 -7.29 5.97
N ARG A 406 26.94 -8.44 5.90
CA ARG A 406 28.22 -8.62 6.62
C ARG A 406 29.27 -7.65 6.10
N PRO A 407 30.05 -6.98 7.00
CA PRO A 407 31.21 -6.19 6.58
C PRO A 407 32.22 -7.10 5.86
N GLY A 408 32.66 -6.70 4.67
CA GLY A 408 33.63 -7.46 3.87
C GLY A 408 33.14 -7.96 2.52
N ARG A 409 31.84 -7.86 2.18
CA ARG A 409 31.31 -8.16 0.85
C ARG A 409 31.17 -6.96 -0.08
N ALA A 410 31.30 -5.74 0.45
CA ALA A 410 31.30 -4.53 -0.36
C ALA A 410 32.67 -4.40 -1.04
N LYS A 411 32.76 -4.67 -2.34
CA LYS A 411 33.90 -4.22 -3.15
C LYS A 411 33.85 -2.68 -3.13
N PRO A 412 34.96 -1.99 -2.80
CA PRO A 412 34.94 -0.53 -2.88
C PRO A 412 34.64 -0.11 -4.33
N PRO A 413 33.95 1.02 -4.55
CA PRO A 413 33.74 1.54 -5.89
C PRO A 413 35.11 1.70 -6.56
N SER A 414 35.20 1.24 -7.82
CA SER A 414 36.40 1.41 -8.62
C SER A 414 36.71 2.92 -8.73
N PRO A 415 38.00 3.38 -8.57
CA PRO A 415 38.33 4.81 -8.62
C PRO A 415 38.06 5.47 -9.98
N ASP A 416 37.62 4.70 -10.98
CA ASP A 416 37.50 5.12 -12.39
C ASP A 416 36.01 5.09 -12.89
N ALA A 417 35.03 5.46 -12.06
CA ALA A 417 33.64 5.58 -12.51
C ALA A 417 33.10 7.02 -12.29
#